data_e381733efeebcf6f99a16edc82a9e0ca
#
_entry.id   e381733efeebcf6f99a16edc82a9e0ca
#
_cell.length_a   1.000
_cell.length_b   1.000
_cell.length_c   1.000
_cell.angle_alpha   90.00
_cell.angle_beta   90.00
_cell.angle_gamma   90.00
#
_symmetry.space_group_name_H-M   'P 1'
#
loop_
_entity.id
_entity.type
_entity.pdbx_description
1 polymer ?
#
loop_
_entity_poly.entity_id
_entity_poly.type
_entity_poly.pdbx_seq_one_letter_code
_entity_poly.pdbx_strand_id
1 'polypeptide(L)'
;MNPLVAPEAQPRAFRTALSVNVNKIALLRNTRHLAIPDVVALSRQALQAGAQGLTVHPRPDARHIRTQDVHDLAALMRDWPAAEYNIEGNPFHNLMDFVRQVRPHQATFVPDGQDQFTSDHGWQLPEDLERLKPLIAESQALGVRVSLFMDPLPEMMAAARASGADRVELYTEAYASAFGTAQQAEVLARYTASANAALAVGLEVNAGHDLSRDNLTEFLRAVPGVVEVSIGHALIADALELGIAETVRDYQRCIQNAFRVSNASATAPLPR
;
A
#
# COMPACT_ATOMS: atom_id res chain seq x y z
N MET A 1 4.72 -12.80 21.75
CA MET A 1 5.59 -11.93 20.93
C MET A 1 5.30 -10.48 21.32
N ASN A 2 6.33 -9.64 21.51
CA ASN A 2 6.08 -8.21 21.66
C ASN A 2 5.52 -7.65 20.36
N PRO A 3 4.52 -6.74 20.39
CA PRO A 3 4.02 -6.08 19.20
C PRO A 3 5.16 -5.35 18.48
N LEU A 4 5.09 -5.26 17.16
CA LEU A 4 5.94 -4.36 16.41
C LEU A 4 5.55 -2.94 16.84
N VAL A 5 6.44 -2.26 17.59
CA VAL A 5 6.17 -0.90 18.08
C VAL A 5 6.19 0.03 16.89
N ALA A 6 5.11 0.78 16.71
CA ALA A 6 5.08 1.83 15.69
C ALA A 6 6.24 2.82 15.95
N PRO A 7 6.95 3.26 14.90
CA PRO A 7 7.97 4.27 15.04
C PRO A 7 7.35 5.54 15.65
N GLU A 8 8.02 6.13 16.66
CA GLU A 8 7.60 7.44 17.21
C GLU A 8 7.43 8.40 16.04
N ALA A 9 6.25 9.02 15.99
CA ALA A 9 5.88 9.96 14.94
C ALA A 9 6.81 11.18 14.97
N GLN A 10 7.91 11.10 14.23
CA GLN A 10 8.58 12.33 13.82
C GLN A 10 7.60 13.13 12.95
N PRO A 11 7.56 14.48 13.04
CA PRO A 11 6.70 15.26 12.17
C PRO A 11 7.04 14.90 10.73
N ARG A 12 6.20 14.07 10.10
CA ARG A 12 6.34 13.68 8.70
C ARG A 12 6.16 14.95 7.88
N ALA A 13 7.25 15.59 7.50
CA ALA A 13 7.22 16.47 6.36
C ALA A 13 6.68 15.60 5.21
N PHE A 14 5.47 15.91 4.74
CA PHE A 14 4.65 15.22 3.76
C PHE A 14 5.46 14.41 2.73
N ARG A 15 5.84 13.18 3.07
CA ARG A 15 6.50 12.24 2.18
C ARG A 15 5.69 10.97 2.18
N THR A 16 5.12 10.64 1.04
CA THR A 16 4.50 9.34 0.80
C THR A 16 5.54 8.23 1.02
N ALA A 17 5.24 7.28 1.86
CA ALA A 17 6.07 6.10 2.09
C ALA A 17 5.93 5.11 0.92
N LEU A 18 7.03 4.47 0.52
CA LEU A 18 7.02 3.33 -0.39
C LEU A 18 6.98 2.03 0.42
N SER A 19 5.87 1.30 0.35
CA SER A 19 5.76 -0.08 0.82
C SER A 19 5.92 -1.04 -0.35
N VAL A 20 6.91 -1.93 -0.27
CA VAL A 20 7.18 -2.92 -1.33
C VAL A 20 6.32 -4.16 -1.08
N ASN A 21 5.37 -4.42 -1.97
CA ASN A 21 4.57 -5.64 -1.92
C ASN A 21 5.34 -6.81 -2.57
N VAL A 22 5.71 -7.80 -1.75
CA VAL A 22 6.62 -8.88 -2.15
C VAL A 22 5.89 -10.14 -2.65
N ASN A 23 4.58 -10.09 -2.85
CA ASN A 23 3.78 -11.23 -3.29
C ASN A 23 4.32 -11.88 -4.58
N LYS A 24 4.77 -11.07 -5.56
CA LYS A 24 5.26 -11.59 -6.85
C LYS A 24 6.61 -12.27 -6.73
N ILE A 25 7.45 -11.89 -5.76
CA ILE A 25 8.68 -12.63 -5.40
C ILE A 25 8.31 -14.04 -4.91
N ALA A 26 7.35 -14.10 -3.98
CA ALA A 26 6.88 -15.37 -3.43
C ALA A 26 6.17 -16.23 -4.49
N LEU A 27 5.40 -15.61 -5.39
CA LEU A 27 4.77 -16.31 -6.52
C LEU A 27 5.83 -16.97 -7.40
N LEU A 28 6.87 -16.24 -7.79
CA LEU A 28 7.97 -16.79 -8.60
C LEU A 28 8.68 -17.94 -7.87
N ARG A 29 8.99 -17.80 -6.59
CA ARG A 29 9.56 -18.87 -5.75
C ARG A 29 8.69 -20.12 -5.77
N ASN A 30 7.36 -19.96 -5.73
CA ASN A 30 6.43 -21.09 -5.65
C ASN A 30 6.32 -21.89 -6.96
N THR A 31 6.83 -21.38 -8.07
CA THR A 31 6.87 -22.14 -9.34
C THR A 31 7.86 -23.30 -9.35
N ARG A 32 8.78 -23.38 -8.36
CA ARG A 32 9.79 -24.43 -8.22
C ARG A 32 10.00 -24.81 -6.75
N HIS A 33 10.59 -25.99 -6.50
CA HIS A 33 10.92 -26.47 -5.14
C HIS A 33 12.36 -26.10 -4.70
N LEU A 34 12.89 -24.99 -5.23
CA LEU A 34 14.28 -24.56 -4.99
C LEU A 34 14.42 -23.46 -3.91
N ALA A 35 13.31 -23.01 -3.31
CA ALA A 35 13.26 -21.91 -2.36
C ALA A 35 13.86 -20.57 -2.87
N ILE A 36 13.98 -20.38 -4.18
CA ILE A 36 14.45 -19.17 -4.84
C ILE A 36 13.40 -18.63 -5.82
N PRO A 37 13.30 -17.29 -5.94
CA PRO A 37 14.02 -16.26 -5.18
C PRO A 37 13.69 -16.29 -3.67
N ASP A 38 14.67 -15.95 -2.83
CA ASP A 38 14.47 -15.84 -1.38
C ASP A 38 13.71 -14.56 -1.05
N VAL A 39 12.51 -14.71 -0.51
CA VAL A 39 11.60 -13.59 -0.21
C VAL A 39 12.19 -12.68 0.86
N VAL A 40 12.78 -13.26 1.91
CA VAL A 40 13.36 -12.48 3.04
C VAL A 40 14.62 -11.74 2.59
N ALA A 41 15.49 -12.38 1.80
CA ALA A 41 16.69 -11.75 1.29
C ALA A 41 16.39 -10.57 0.37
N LEU A 42 15.42 -10.70 -0.55
CA LEU A 42 15.03 -9.61 -1.44
C LEU A 42 14.27 -8.50 -0.70
N SER A 43 13.45 -8.84 0.30
CA SER A 43 12.82 -7.85 1.19
C SER A 43 13.86 -7.04 1.96
N ARG A 44 14.91 -7.69 2.48
CA ARG A 44 16.04 -7.01 3.13
C ARG A 44 16.74 -6.05 2.17
N GLN A 45 16.96 -6.44 0.91
CA GLN A 45 17.55 -5.55 -0.10
C GLN A 45 16.66 -4.35 -0.40
N ALA A 46 15.33 -4.53 -0.46
CA ALA A 46 14.39 -3.44 -0.64
C ALA A 46 14.46 -2.42 0.51
N LEU A 47 14.48 -2.91 1.77
CA LEU A 47 14.64 -2.06 2.96
C LEU A 47 16.00 -1.35 2.98
N GLN A 48 17.10 -2.03 2.64
CA GLN A 48 18.44 -1.44 2.51
C GLN A 48 18.50 -0.36 1.43
N ALA A 49 17.72 -0.51 0.36
CA ALA A 49 17.59 0.49 -0.69
C ALA A 49 16.72 1.68 -0.30
N GLY A 50 16.07 1.64 0.88
CA GLY A 50 15.30 2.73 1.47
C GLY A 50 13.79 2.59 1.36
N ALA A 51 13.23 1.41 1.06
CA ALA A 51 11.80 1.17 1.22
C ALA A 51 11.40 1.44 2.68
N GLN A 52 10.27 2.12 2.88
CA GLN A 52 9.76 2.48 4.20
C GLN A 52 8.71 1.48 4.71
N GLY A 53 8.37 0.46 3.93
CA GLY A 53 7.48 -0.61 4.34
C GLY A 53 7.61 -1.85 3.49
N LEU A 54 7.08 -2.94 4.03
CA LEU A 54 6.85 -4.19 3.32
C LEU A 54 5.36 -4.55 3.41
N THR A 55 4.80 -4.99 2.30
CA THR A 55 3.42 -5.46 2.22
C THR A 55 3.38 -6.91 1.76
N VAL A 56 2.53 -7.71 2.40
CA VAL A 56 2.23 -9.09 2.03
C VAL A 56 0.73 -9.36 2.05
N HIS A 57 0.26 -10.22 1.14
CA HIS A 57 -1.11 -10.69 1.10
C HIS A 57 -1.15 -12.22 1.17
N PRO A 58 -1.14 -12.82 2.36
CA PRO A 58 -1.19 -14.27 2.53
C PRO A 58 -2.61 -14.79 2.23
N ARG A 59 -2.87 -15.16 0.99
CA ARG A 59 -4.16 -15.75 0.59
C ARG A 59 -4.34 -17.15 1.21
N PRO A 60 -5.59 -17.59 1.46
CA PRO A 60 -5.87 -18.91 2.07
C PRO A 60 -5.25 -20.09 1.30
N ASP A 61 -5.16 -19.99 -0.02
CA ASP A 61 -4.56 -21.02 -0.89
C ASP A 61 -3.02 -20.98 -0.96
N ALA A 62 -2.40 -20.01 -0.30
CA ALA A 62 -0.95 -19.84 -0.25
C ALA A 62 -0.27 -19.79 -1.65
N ARG A 63 -0.98 -19.31 -2.70
CA ARG A 63 -0.47 -19.25 -4.08
C ARG A 63 0.83 -18.45 -4.21
N HIS A 64 1.07 -17.49 -3.31
CA HIS A 64 2.32 -16.71 -3.22
C HIS A 64 2.86 -16.69 -1.79
N ILE A 65 2.45 -15.76 -0.93
CA ILE A 65 2.90 -15.67 0.47
C ILE A 65 2.35 -16.87 1.26
N ARG A 66 3.25 -17.59 1.91
CA ARG A 66 2.94 -18.71 2.82
C ARG A 66 2.92 -18.20 4.26
N THR A 67 2.30 -18.95 5.15
CA THR A 67 2.28 -18.64 6.59
C THR A 67 3.70 -18.39 7.15
N GLN A 68 4.67 -19.23 6.76
CA GLN A 68 6.05 -19.06 7.23
C GLN A 68 6.69 -17.74 6.76
N ASP A 69 6.40 -17.30 5.52
CA ASP A 69 6.90 -16.02 5.00
C ASP A 69 6.43 -14.84 5.86
N VAL A 70 5.16 -14.88 6.31
CA VAL A 70 4.60 -13.81 7.17
C VAL A 70 5.39 -13.70 8.47
N HIS A 71 5.73 -14.83 9.10
CA HIS A 71 6.51 -14.85 10.34
C HIS A 71 7.98 -14.47 10.13
N ASP A 72 8.60 -14.93 9.05
CA ASP A 72 10.00 -14.64 8.73
C ASP A 72 10.18 -13.15 8.40
N LEU A 73 9.24 -12.56 7.66
CA LEU A 73 9.23 -11.12 7.38
C LEU A 73 8.92 -10.31 8.64
N ALA A 74 8.04 -10.76 9.52
CA ALA A 74 7.83 -10.12 10.81
C ALA A 74 9.10 -10.14 11.69
N ALA A 75 9.89 -11.22 11.61
CA ALA A 75 11.19 -11.29 12.28
C ALA A 75 12.19 -10.30 11.66
N LEU A 76 12.26 -10.23 10.32
CA LEU A 76 13.09 -9.26 9.60
C LEU A 76 12.74 -7.82 10.01
N MET A 77 11.47 -7.48 10.09
CA MET A 77 11.03 -6.10 10.38
C MET A 77 11.44 -5.60 11.77
N ARG A 78 11.77 -6.48 12.71
CA ARG A 78 12.32 -6.07 14.01
C ARG A 78 13.69 -5.39 13.91
N ASP A 79 14.46 -5.71 12.87
CA ASP A 79 15.75 -5.08 12.59
C ASP A 79 15.56 -3.71 11.91
N TRP A 80 14.33 -3.34 11.54
CA TRP A 80 13.99 -2.16 10.78
C TRP A 80 12.86 -1.32 11.44
N PRO A 81 13.08 -0.79 12.66
CA PRO A 81 12.03 -0.13 13.44
C PRO A 81 11.46 1.14 12.80
N ALA A 82 12.12 1.70 11.79
CA ALA A 82 11.63 2.85 11.03
C ALA A 82 10.76 2.47 9.83
N ALA A 83 10.62 1.18 9.52
CA ALA A 83 9.81 0.69 8.42
C ALA A 83 8.54 0.00 8.93
N GLU A 84 7.45 0.09 8.20
CA GLU A 84 6.16 -0.48 8.57
C GLU A 84 5.93 -1.84 7.89
N TYR A 85 5.29 -2.76 8.59
CA TYR A 85 4.84 -4.04 8.05
C TYR A 85 3.33 -4.00 7.88
N ASN A 86 2.86 -4.18 6.66
CA ASN A 86 1.44 -4.27 6.30
C ASN A 86 1.09 -5.70 5.89
N ILE A 87 0.02 -6.25 6.45
CA ILE A 87 -0.55 -7.55 6.05
C ILE A 87 -1.93 -7.29 5.48
N GLU A 88 -2.12 -7.66 4.21
CA GLU A 88 -3.39 -7.53 3.50
C GLU A 88 -4.16 -8.84 3.53
N GLY A 89 -5.48 -8.76 3.42
CA GLY A 89 -6.33 -9.93 3.25
C GLY A 89 -7.78 -9.70 3.64
N ASN A 90 -8.60 -10.73 3.42
CA ASN A 90 -9.97 -10.70 3.87
C ASN A 90 -10.03 -11.06 5.37
N PRO A 91 -10.57 -10.17 6.24
CA PRO A 91 -10.63 -10.40 7.68
C PRO A 91 -11.58 -11.53 8.08
N PHE A 92 -12.44 -11.99 7.17
CA PHE A 92 -13.32 -13.16 7.39
C PHE A 92 -12.65 -14.48 6.99
N HIS A 93 -11.42 -14.44 6.49
CA HIS A 93 -10.61 -15.62 6.20
C HIS A 93 -9.47 -15.74 7.22
N ASN A 94 -8.23 -15.78 6.75
CA ASN A 94 -7.05 -16.02 7.58
C ASN A 94 -6.33 -14.74 8.07
N LEU A 95 -6.74 -13.54 7.63
CA LEU A 95 -6.05 -12.31 7.99
C LEU A 95 -6.02 -12.08 9.50
N MET A 96 -7.15 -12.26 10.19
CA MET A 96 -7.23 -11.99 11.64
C MET A 96 -6.34 -12.92 12.47
N ASP A 97 -6.03 -14.12 11.98
CA ASP A 97 -5.08 -15.02 12.65
C ASP A 97 -3.67 -14.44 12.61
N PHE A 98 -3.25 -13.85 11.49
CA PHE A 98 -1.98 -13.14 11.39
C PHE A 98 -1.98 -11.85 12.22
N VAL A 99 -3.06 -11.09 12.22
CA VAL A 99 -3.19 -9.88 13.06
C VAL A 99 -2.96 -10.22 14.53
N ARG A 100 -3.58 -11.28 15.04
CA ARG A 100 -3.43 -11.73 16.42
C ARG A 100 -2.01 -12.22 16.76
N GLN A 101 -1.39 -12.96 15.84
CA GLN A 101 -0.09 -13.61 16.06
C GLN A 101 1.08 -12.66 15.85
N VAL A 102 1.04 -11.86 14.79
CA VAL A 102 2.16 -11.01 14.33
C VAL A 102 2.06 -9.60 14.89
N ARG A 103 0.84 -9.05 15.00
CA ARG A 103 0.56 -7.65 15.34
C ARG A 103 1.39 -6.71 14.44
N PRO A 104 1.10 -6.69 13.12
CA PRO A 104 1.80 -5.83 12.19
C PRO A 104 1.50 -4.35 12.50
N HIS A 105 2.23 -3.42 11.88
CA HIS A 105 1.94 -1.99 12.01
C HIS A 105 0.59 -1.61 11.40
N GLN A 106 0.23 -2.31 10.30
CA GLN A 106 -1.02 -2.10 9.57
C GLN A 106 -1.59 -3.43 9.09
N ALA A 107 -2.92 -3.52 9.07
CA ALA A 107 -3.67 -4.54 8.37
C ALA A 107 -4.57 -3.87 7.34
N THR A 108 -4.40 -4.20 6.06
CA THR A 108 -5.29 -3.75 4.98
C THR A 108 -6.37 -4.80 4.75
N PHE A 109 -7.61 -4.45 5.08
CA PHE A 109 -8.76 -5.31 4.88
C PHE A 109 -9.21 -5.23 3.43
N VAL A 110 -9.23 -6.39 2.75
CA VAL A 110 -9.56 -6.53 1.33
C VAL A 110 -10.75 -7.49 1.19
N PRO A 111 -11.78 -7.18 0.38
CA PRO A 111 -12.99 -8.02 0.28
C PRO A 111 -12.83 -9.29 -0.57
N ASP A 112 -11.61 -9.72 -0.86
CA ASP A 112 -11.31 -10.83 -1.75
C ASP A 112 -12.05 -12.13 -1.41
N GLY A 113 -12.67 -12.72 -2.42
CA GLY A 113 -13.16 -14.10 -2.36
C GLY A 113 -12.01 -15.12 -2.38
N GLN A 114 -12.28 -16.35 -1.92
CA GLN A 114 -11.24 -17.39 -1.87
C GLN A 114 -10.73 -17.78 -3.27
N ASP A 115 -11.61 -17.81 -4.27
CA ASP A 115 -11.30 -18.22 -5.64
C ASP A 115 -10.91 -17.04 -6.56
N GLN A 116 -10.89 -15.81 -6.03
CA GLN A 116 -10.59 -14.61 -6.80
C GLN A 116 -9.12 -14.56 -7.22
N PHE A 117 -8.85 -14.27 -8.49
CA PHE A 117 -7.48 -14.27 -9.03
C PHE A 117 -6.62 -13.14 -8.45
N THR A 118 -7.17 -11.93 -8.40
CA THR A 118 -6.53 -10.74 -7.81
C THR A 118 -7.60 -9.87 -7.14
N SER A 119 -7.20 -8.94 -6.30
CA SER A 119 -8.10 -7.92 -5.76
C SER A 119 -8.57 -7.02 -6.90
N ASP A 120 -9.86 -6.91 -7.13
CA ASP A 120 -10.46 -6.21 -8.28
C ASP A 120 -11.58 -5.24 -7.90
N HIS A 121 -11.92 -5.13 -6.62
CA HIS A 121 -12.91 -4.19 -6.09
C HIS A 121 -12.68 -3.91 -4.60
N GLY A 122 -13.19 -2.77 -4.15
CA GLY A 122 -13.18 -2.36 -2.74
C GLY A 122 -14.41 -2.85 -1.96
N TRP A 123 -14.40 -2.62 -0.64
CA TRP A 123 -15.55 -2.89 0.22
C TRP A 123 -16.78 -2.11 -0.22
N GLN A 124 -17.95 -2.76 -0.17
CA GLN A 124 -19.22 -2.13 -0.44
C GLN A 124 -19.77 -1.54 0.86
N LEU A 125 -19.71 -0.23 0.98
CA LEU A 125 -20.23 0.48 2.16
C LEU A 125 -21.49 1.29 1.78
N PRO A 126 -22.54 1.27 2.63
CA PRO A 126 -22.52 0.83 4.05
C PRO A 126 -22.80 -0.66 4.30
N GLU A 127 -23.05 -1.50 3.28
CA GLU A 127 -23.52 -2.88 3.44
C GLU A 127 -22.60 -3.74 4.32
N ASP A 128 -21.29 -3.60 4.14
CA ASP A 128 -20.28 -4.35 4.92
C ASP A 128 -19.94 -3.72 6.27
N LEU A 129 -20.45 -2.53 6.56
CA LEU A 129 -20.03 -1.71 7.70
C LEU A 129 -20.14 -2.44 9.04
N GLU A 130 -21.31 -3.01 9.33
CA GLU A 130 -21.58 -3.63 10.65
C GLU A 130 -20.77 -4.90 10.88
N ARG A 131 -20.42 -5.62 9.83
CA ARG A 131 -19.60 -6.83 9.95
C ARG A 131 -18.11 -6.53 10.08
N LEU A 132 -17.64 -5.38 9.57
CA LEU A 132 -16.24 -4.93 9.67
C LEU A 132 -15.90 -4.34 11.03
N LYS A 133 -16.80 -3.56 11.64
CA LYS A 133 -16.58 -2.86 12.92
C LYS A 133 -15.92 -3.70 14.01
N PRO A 134 -16.43 -4.92 14.36
CA PRO A 134 -15.83 -5.69 15.45
C PRO A 134 -14.39 -6.13 15.15
N LEU A 135 -14.06 -6.43 13.88
CA LEU A 135 -12.73 -6.86 13.48
C LEU A 135 -11.74 -5.69 13.41
N ILE A 136 -12.23 -4.50 13.03
CA ILE A 136 -11.46 -3.26 13.09
C ILE A 136 -11.13 -2.93 14.55
N ALA A 137 -12.13 -2.94 15.43
CA ALA A 137 -11.93 -2.68 16.86
C ALA A 137 -10.98 -3.70 17.51
N GLU A 138 -11.09 -4.99 17.17
CA GLU A 138 -10.16 -6.02 17.63
C GLU A 138 -8.72 -5.73 17.18
N SER A 139 -8.52 -5.40 15.91
CA SER A 139 -7.18 -5.08 15.37
C SER A 139 -6.56 -3.89 16.10
N GLN A 140 -7.34 -2.81 16.30
CA GLN A 140 -6.91 -1.61 17.02
C GLN A 140 -6.59 -1.89 18.49
N ALA A 141 -7.37 -2.75 19.17
CA ALA A 141 -7.08 -3.18 20.53
C ALA A 141 -5.75 -3.97 20.65
N LEU A 142 -5.28 -4.57 19.55
CA LEU A 142 -3.97 -5.21 19.44
C LEU A 142 -2.85 -4.25 19.04
N GLY A 143 -3.15 -2.95 18.85
CA GLY A 143 -2.19 -1.93 18.41
C GLY A 143 -1.96 -1.92 16.90
N VAL A 144 -2.83 -2.54 16.11
CA VAL A 144 -2.72 -2.64 14.66
C VAL A 144 -3.65 -1.62 13.99
N ARG A 145 -3.09 -0.73 13.17
CA ARG A 145 -3.84 0.22 12.36
C ARG A 145 -4.59 -0.53 11.25
N VAL A 146 -5.82 -0.11 10.95
CA VAL A 146 -6.63 -0.73 9.91
C VAL A 146 -6.82 0.22 8.73
N SER A 147 -6.48 -0.28 7.53
CA SER A 147 -6.77 0.34 6.24
C SER A 147 -7.86 -0.47 5.52
N LEU A 148 -8.84 0.18 4.91
CA LEU A 148 -9.84 -0.48 4.07
C LEU A 148 -9.49 -0.31 2.59
N PHE A 149 -9.44 -1.40 1.84
CA PHE A 149 -9.27 -1.38 0.39
C PHE A 149 -10.56 -0.91 -0.27
N MET A 150 -10.51 0.21 -1.00
CA MET A 150 -11.70 0.94 -1.46
C MET A 150 -11.56 1.35 -2.93
N ASP A 151 -12.67 1.27 -3.64
CA ASP A 151 -12.83 1.96 -4.92
C ASP A 151 -12.80 3.49 -4.71
N PRO A 152 -12.37 4.28 -5.71
CA PRO A 152 -12.32 5.74 -5.62
C PRO A 152 -13.72 6.36 -5.73
N LEU A 153 -14.56 6.15 -4.71
CA LEU A 153 -15.93 6.59 -4.58
C LEU A 153 -16.05 7.54 -3.37
N PRO A 154 -16.09 8.88 -3.59
CA PRO A 154 -16.10 9.87 -2.51
C PRO A 154 -17.23 9.68 -1.50
N GLU A 155 -18.40 9.24 -1.97
CA GLU A 155 -19.61 9.00 -1.16
C GLU A 155 -19.45 7.89 -0.12
N MET A 156 -18.51 6.96 -0.31
CA MET A 156 -18.26 5.87 0.62
C MET A 156 -17.33 6.25 1.79
N MET A 157 -16.61 7.36 1.71
CA MET A 157 -15.57 7.71 2.69
C MET A 157 -16.14 7.98 4.10
N ALA A 158 -17.34 8.57 4.18
CA ALA A 158 -18.01 8.75 5.47
C ALA A 158 -18.38 7.42 6.14
N ALA A 159 -18.84 6.43 5.37
CA ALA A 159 -19.13 5.10 5.87
C ALA A 159 -17.84 4.34 6.23
N ALA A 160 -16.76 4.49 5.46
CA ALA A 160 -15.45 3.95 5.80
C ALA A 160 -14.96 4.49 7.16
N ARG A 161 -15.10 5.80 7.41
CA ARG A 161 -14.78 6.38 8.74
C ARG A 161 -15.69 5.85 9.84
N ALA A 162 -16.98 5.69 9.56
CA ALA A 162 -17.96 5.17 10.53
C ALA A 162 -17.72 3.70 10.92
N SER A 163 -16.97 2.93 10.11
CA SER A 163 -16.53 1.59 10.47
C SER A 163 -15.48 1.57 11.59
N GLY A 164 -14.83 2.71 11.85
CA GLY A 164 -13.72 2.85 12.79
C GLY A 164 -12.35 2.75 12.13
N ALA A 165 -12.25 2.54 10.82
CA ALA A 165 -10.97 2.45 10.11
C ALA A 165 -10.12 3.72 10.29
N ASP A 166 -8.81 3.54 10.26
CA ASP A 166 -7.81 4.61 10.36
C ASP A 166 -7.47 5.17 8.98
N ARG A 167 -7.46 4.29 7.97
CA ARG A 167 -7.06 4.58 6.59
C ARG A 167 -8.02 3.97 5.58
N VAL A 168 -7.95 4.51 4.38
CA VAL A 168 -8.42 3.84 3.16
C VAL A 168 -7.25 3.66 2.21
N GLU A 169 -7.21 2.54 1.49
CA GLU A 169 -6.30 2.31 0.39
C GLU A 169 -7.09 2.37 -0.92
N LEU A 170 -6.84 3.39 -1.73
CA LEU A 170 -7.51 3.56 -3.01
C LEU A 170 -6.96 2.57 -4.03
N TYR A 171 -7.85 1.74 -4.58
CA TYR A 171 -7.55 0.80 -5.66
C TYR A 171 -7.28 1.57 -6.96
N THR A 172 -6.09 1.42 -7.55
CA THR A 172 -5.60 2.33 -8.61
C THR A 172 -5.65 1.77 -10.04
N GLU A 173 -6.28 0.61 -10.25
CA GLU A 173 -6.34 -0.02 -11.58
C GLU A 173 -7.00 0.90 -12.62
N ALA A 174 -8.14 1.51 -12.30
CA ALA A 174 -8.86 2.39 -13.22
C ALA A 174 -7.99 3.59 -13.67
N TYR A 175 -7.14 4.13 -12.78
CA TYR A 175 -6.19 5.17 -13.15
C TYR A 175 -5.06 4.61 -14.02
N ALA A 176 -4.49 3.46 -13.66
CA ALA A 176 -3.42 2.84 -14.43
C ALA A 176 -3.87 2.51 -15.86
N SER A 177 -5.07 1.98 -16.03
CA SER A 177 -5.68 1.69 -17.34
C SER A 177 -6.00 2.96 -18.15
N ALA A 178 -6.35 4.06 -17.49
CA ALA A 178 -6.65 5.33 -18.16
C ALA A 178 -5.38 6.16 -18.47
N PHE A 179 -4.24 5.83 -17.89
CA PHE A 179 -3.01 6.60 -18.02
C PHE A 179 -2.56 6.68 -19.49
N GLY A 180 -2.25 7.90 -19.95
CA GLY A 180 -1.91 8.18 -21.35
C GLY A 180 -3.09 8.20 -22.33
N THR A 181 -4.33 8.02 -21.85
CA THR A 181 -5.55 8.10 -22.67
C THR A 181 -6.31 9.41 -22.46
N ALA A 182 -7.33 9.65 -23.29
CA ALA A 182 -8.20 10.82 -23.16
C ALA A 182 -9.02 10.83 -21.85
N GLN A 183 -9.22 9.66 -21.20
CA GLN A 183 -9.97 9.54 -19.95
C GLN A 183 -9.12 9.83 -18.71
N GLN A 184 -7.80 9.92 -18.81
CA GLN A 184 -6.89 10.05 -17.67
C GLN A 184 -7.31 11.18 -16.71
N ALA A 185 -7.58 12.37 -17.22
CA ALA A 185 -7.93 13.53 -16.41
C ALA A 185 -9.23 13.35 -15.62
N GLU A 186 -10.24 12.76 -16.24
CA GLU A 186 -11.54 12.46 -15.60
C GLU A 186 -11.38 11.40 -14.51
N VAL A 187 -10.65 10.33 -14.81
CA VAL A 187 -10.40 9.26 -13.85
C VAL A 187 -9.60 9.79 -12.67
N LEU A 188 -8.53 10.54 -12.92
CA LEU A 188 -7.68 11.12 -11.87
C LEU A 188 -8.45 12.09 -10.97
N ALA A 189 -9.42 12.85 -11.52
CA ALA A 189 -10.29 13.72 -10.75
C ALA A 189 -11.16 12.96 -9.73
N ARG A 190 -11.58 11.72 -10.04
CA ARG A 190 -12.31 10.86 -9.09
C ARG A 190 -11.43 10.46 -7.90
N TYR A 191 -10.16 10.09 -8.13
CA TYR A 191 -9.22 9.79 -7.05
C TYR A 191 -8.95 11.02 -6.18
N THR A 192 -8.80 12.20 -6.80
CA THR A 192 -8.64 13.46 -6.07
C THR A 192 -9.86 13.76 -5.20
N ALA A 193 -11.07 13.59 -5.73
CA ALA A 193 -12.32 13.77 -4.98
C ALA A 193 -12.44 12.78 -3.81
N SER A 194 -12.10 11.50 -4.04
CA SER A 194 -12.15 10.45 -3.01
C SER A 194 -11.14 10.71 -1.90
N ALA A 195 -9.90 11.11 -2.24
CA ALA A 195 -8.89 11.46 -1.26
C ALA A 195 -9.32 12.68 -0.40
N ASN A 196 -9.87 13.73 -1.04
CA ASN A 196 -10.40 14.89 -0.32
C ASN A 196 -11.55 14.50 0.63
N ALA A 197 -12.47 13.64 0.19
CA ALA A 197 -13.56 13.15 1.01
C ALA A 197 -13.06 12.33 2.22
N ALA A 198 -12.06 11.47 2.01
CA ALA A 198 -11.43 10.68 3.08
C ALA A 198 -10.76 11.59 4.11
N LEU A 199 -9.95 12.55 3.66
CA LEU A 199 -9.28 13.51 4.53
C LEU A 199 -10.28 14.39 5.31
N ALA A 200 -11.38 14.81 4.68
CA ALA A 200 -12.41 15.63 5.30
C ALA A 200 -13.11 14.93 6.48
N VAL A 201 -13.18 13.59 6.47
CA VAL A 201 -13.76 12.80 7.56
C VAL A 201 -12.69 12.26 8.53
N GLY A 202 -11.42 12.64 8.37
CA GLY A 202 -10.32 12.27 9.26
C GLY A 202 -9.74 10.87 9.01
N LEU A 203 -9.86 10.33 7.78
CA LEU A 203 -9.12 9.17 7.33
C LEU A 203 -7.79 9.58 6.73
N GLU A 204 -6.74 8.78 6.93
CA GLU A 204 -5.54 8.85 6.11
C GLU A 204 -5.74 8.07 4.80
N VAL A 205 -4.98 8.43 3.76
CA VAL A 205 -5.12 7.85 2.42
C VAL A 205 -3.86 7.10 2.04
N ASN A 206 -4.01 5.81 1.74
CA ASN A 206 -3.04 5.00 1.02
C ASN A 206 -3.52 4.81 -0.43
N ALA A 207 -2.62 4.38 -1.31
CA ALA A 207 -2.96 3.97 -2.66
C ALA A 207 -2.11 2.77 -3.08
N GLY A 208 -2.66 1.88 -3.88
CA GLY A 208 -1.91 0.69 -4.26
C GLY A 208 -2.49 -0.05 -5.44
N HIS A 209 -1.81 -1.13 -5.79
CA HIS A 209 -2.06 -2.16 -6.77
C HIS A 209 -1.35 -1.92 -8.11
N ASP A 210 -1.76 -0.96 -8.96
CA ASP A 210 -1.29 -0.83 -10.36
C ASP A 210 -0.46 0.45 -10.63
N LEU A 211 0.05 1.08 -9.57
CA LEU A 211 0.99 2.19 -9.73
C LEU A 211 2.36 1.69 -10.24
N SER A 212 2.97 2.48 -11.14
CA SER A 212 4.23 2.17 -11.80
C SER A 212 5.15 3.39 -11.85
N ARG A 213 6.38 3.23 -12.32
CA ARG A 213 7.31 4.36 -12.52
C ARG A 213 6.75 5.43 -13.47
N ASP A 214 5.89 5.03 -14.41
CA ASP A 214 5.36 5.95 -15.42
C ASP A 214 4.24 6.83 -14.85
N ASN A 215 3.38 6.28 -14.01
CA ASN A 215 2.13 6.93 -13.57
C ASN A 215 2.17 7.49 -12.14
N LEU A 216 3.08 7.01 -11.28
CA LEU A 216 3.13 7.34 -9.85
C LEU A 216 3.32 8.83 -9.56
N THR A 217 4.25 9.48 -10.29
CA THR A 217 4.57 10.90 -10.06
C THR A 217 3.35 11.81 -10.30
N GLU A 218 2.61 11.54 -11.37
CA GLU A 218 1.43 12.34 -11.72
C GLU A 218 0.27 12.05 -10.74
N PHE A 219 0.08 10.79 -10.39
CA PHE A 219 -0.90 10.41 -9.38
C PHE A 219 -0.70 11.17 -8.07
N LEU A 220 0.51 11.15 -7.53
CA LEU A 220 0.83 11.81 -6.26
C LEU A 220 0.79 13.35 -6.31
N ARG A 221 0.94 13.94 -7.51
CA ARG A 221 0.75 15.40 -7.69
C ARG A 221 -0.72 15.79 -7.60
N ALA A 222 -1.60 14.95 -8.11
CA ALA A 222 -3.01 15.26 -8.22
C ALA A 222 -3.83 14.81 -7.00
N VAL A 223 -3.46 13.68 -6.39
CA VAL A 223 -4.21 13.07 -5.28
C VAL A 223 -3.60 13.51 -3.94
N PRO A 224 -4.31 14.34 -3.16
CA PRO A 224 -3.74 14.90 -1.94
C PRO A 224 -3.67 13.88 -0.80
N GLY A 225 -2.70 14.08 0.09
CA GLY A 225 -2.65 13.41 1.39
C GLY A 225 -2.33 11.92 1.33
N VAL A 226 -1.82 11.38 0.22
CA VAL A 226 -1.38 9.99 0.13
C VAL A 226 -0.15 9.79 1.02
N VAL A 227 -0.31 9.04 2.11
CA VAL A 227 0.76 8.80 3.10
C VAL A 227 1.58 7.55 2.79
N GLU A 228 1.04 6.61 2.01
CA GLU A 228 1.71 5.37 1.62
C GLU A 228 1.25 4.92 0.24
N VAL A 229 2.18 4.38 -0.54
CA VAL A 229 1.89 3.61 -1.75
C VAL A 229 2.41 2.19 -1.59
N SER A 230 1.51 1.18 -1.80
CA SER A 230 1.84 -0.24 -1.78
C SER A 230 1.93 -0.75 -3.22
N ILE A 231 3.15 -1.07 -3.69
CA ILE A 231 3.39 -1.41 -5.09
C ILE A 231 4.04 -2.79 -5.19
N GLY A 232 3.38 -3.68 -5.95
CA GLY A 232 3.80 -5.07 -6.10
C GLY A 232 4.17 -5.42 -7.54
N HIS A 233 3.19 -5.63 -8.41
CA HIS A 233 3.40 -6.23 -9.73
C HIS A 233 4.39 -5.42 -10.58
N ALA A 234 4.14 -4.12 -10.76
CA ALA A 234 4.98 -3.26 -11.57
C ALA A 234 6.40 -3.14 -11.00
N LEU A 235 6.54 -2.97 -9.67
CA LEU A 235 7.84 -2.86 -9.03
C LEU A 235 8.67 -4.14 -9.21
N ILE A 236 8.06 -5.31 -9.07
CA ILE A 236 8.79 -6.57 -9.24
C ILE A 236 9.11 -6.84 -10.72
N ALA A 237 8.23 -6.45 -11.66
CA ALA A 237 8.52 -6.52 -13.09
C ALA A 237 9.75 -5.65 -13.45
N ASP A 238 9.79 -4.39 -12.99
CA ASP A 238 10.94 -3.51 -13.14
C ASP A 238 12.21 -4.09 -12.48
N ALA A 239 12.07 -4.77 -11.34
CA ALA A 239 13.21 -5.37 -10.65
C ALA A 239 13.82 -6.58 -11.38
N LEU A 240 13.09 -7.22 -12.28
CA LEU A 240 13.66 -8.26 -13.16
C LEU A 240 14.66 -7.67 -14.16
N GLU A 241 14.51 -6.38 -14.51
CA GLU A 241 15.41 -5.69 -15.43
C GLU A 241 16.55 -4.95 -14.71
N LEU A 242 16.24 -4.28 -13.58
CA LEU A 242 17.14 -3.36 -12.91
C LEU A 242 17.78 -3.90 -11.63
N GLY A 243 17.21 -5.00 -11.09
CA GLY A 243 17.48 -5.45 -9.73
C GLY A 243 16.71 -4.64 -8.68
N ILE A 244 16.37 -5.32 -7.55
CA ILE A 244 15.46 -4.79 -6.53
C ILE A 244 15.91 -3.43 -5.94
N ALA A 245 17.21 -3.28 -5.69
CA ALA A 245 17.74 -2.09 -5.02
C ALA A 245 17.64 -0.83 -5.91
N GLU A 246 17.93 -0.93 -7.21
CA GLU A 246 17.81 0.22 -8.12
C GLU A 246 16.35 0.56 -8.36
N THR A 247 15.52 -0.45 -8.53
CA THR A 247 14.07 -0.26 -8.70
C THR A 247 13.46 0.50 -7.52
N VAL A 248 13.78 0.12 -6.28
CA VAL A 248 13.29 0.84 -5.09
C VAL A 248 13.74 2.31 -5.12
N ARG A 249 15.00 2.59 -5.47
CA ARG A 249 15.48 3.97 -5.60
C ARG A 249 14.75 4.74 -6.71
N ASP A 250 14.40 4.09 -7.81
CA ASP A 250 13.63 4.72 -8.90
C ASP A 250 12.23 5.11 -8.45
N TYR A 251 11.52 4.21 -7.78
CA TYR A 251 10.20 4.52 -7.23
C TYR A 251 10.26 5.64 -6.19
N GLN A 252 11.29 5.68 -5.36
CA GLN A 252 11.50 6.80 -4.44
C GLN A 252 11.77 8.12 -5.18
N ARG A 253 12.52 8.08 -6.31
CA ARG A 253 12.70 9.26 -7.18
C ARG A 253 11.35 9.74 -7.76
N CYS A 254 10.48 8.82 -8.17
CA CYS A 254 9.13 9.16 -8.64
C CYS A 254 8.32 9.86 -7.55
N ILE A 255 8.34 9.34 -6.32
CA ILE A 255 7.69 9.94 -5.16
C ILE A 255 8.27 11.34 -4.89
N GLN A 256 9.58 11.48 -4.82
CA GLN A 256 10.24 12.77 -4.57
C GLN A 256 9.92 13.80 -5.65
N ASN A 257 9.85 13.39 -6.91
CA ASN A 257 9.55 14.26 -8.04
C ASN A 257 8.10 14.78 -8.00
N ALA A 258 7.18 14.06 -7.37
CA ALA A 258 5.81 14.54 -7.19
C ALA A 258 5.73 15.80 -6.32
N PHE A 259 6.64 15.93 -5.34
CA PHE A 259 6.65 17.03 -4.36
C PHE A 259 7.73 18.09 -4.60
N ARG A 260 8.53 17.94 -5.67
CA ARG A 260 9.46 19.00 -6.08
C ARG A 260 8.67 20.16 -6.69
N VAL A 261 8.73 21.31 -6.03
CA VAL A 261 8.26 22.58 -6.65
C VAL A 261 9.14 22.84 -7.85
N SER A 262 8.56 22.93 -9.03
CA SER A 262 9.30 23.36 -10.23
C SER A 262 9.70 24.83 -10.02
N ASN A 263 10.97 25.09 -9.71
CA ASN A 263 11.57 26.43 -9.70
C ASN A 263 11.71 27.01 -11.13
N ALA A 264 10.71 26.78 -11.98
CA ALA A 264 10.71 27.22 -13.38
C ALA A 264 10.12 28.62 -13.60
N SER A 265 10.04 29.48 -12.55
CA SER A 265 9.50 30.84 -12.69
C SER A 265 10.39 31.94 -12.06
N ALA A 266 11.68 31.73 -11.91
CA ALA A 266 12.58 32.76 -11.37
C ALA A 266 13.71 33.17 -12.31
N THR A 267 13.44 33.30 -13.62
CA THR A 267 14.34 34.05 -14.54
C THR A 267 13.52 34.77 -15.59
N ALA A 268 12.77 35.79 -15.15
CA ALA A 268 12.45 36.90 -16.04
C ALA A 268 13.65 37.84 -15.99
N PRO A 269 14.30 38.15 -17.12
CA PRO A 269 15.34 39.19 -17.15
C PRO A 269 14.69 40.54 -16.84
N LEU A 270 15.30 41.28 -15.90
CA LEU A 270 14.95 42.68 -15.66
C LEU A 270 15.05 43.47 -16.97
N PRO A 271 14.06 44.31 -17.30
CA PRO A 271 14.17 45.21 -18.43
C PRO A 271 15.26 46.24 -18.15
N ARG A 272 16.11 46.45 -19.17
CA ARG A 272 17.13 47.53 -19.18
C ARG A 272 16.48 48.90 -19.32
#